data_d247c984abcbdf6cee14947b7803e1fe
#
_entry.id   d247c984abcbdf6cee14947b7803e1fe
#
_cell.length_a   1.000
_cell.length_b   1.000
_cell.length_c   1.000
_cell.angle_alpha   90.00
_cell.angle_beta   90.00
_cell.angle_gamma   90.00
#
_symmetry.space_group_name_H-M   'P 1'
#
loop_
_entity.id
_entity.type
_entity.pdbx_description
1 polymer ?
#
loop_
_entity_poly.entity_id
_entity_poly.type
_entity_poly.pdbx_seq_one_letter_code
_entity_poly.pdbx_strand_id
1 'polypeptide(L)'
;FVCPACRGELAAIPSAYTCRACDRHYPIVCGIPDFRLAPDPYIGIEEDRSKAERLFKEGSGRTFQQLLRYYYTVTPEDPADLAERWIARAQAEVEIAAGLVAGAGWSAPGSVSLLDIGCSTGAMLIARANHHPVRTGVDVALRWLAVGRIRLREAGVSATLVCANAEHLPFPERSFGAVTCVDTLEHVSDARASMREAHRVSSPGAPLLCTANNRFAPVPEPNIHLWGVGYLPRSRQPDYVRWRRRDLHPYRIRLMTPGELHAAAVSAGYRNAVVEPAPIVAPHAAPLLRRAVDIYARLRVRTVTASLLRVFGPRLLLTASATPSTPS
;
A
#
# COMPACT_ATOMS: atom_id res chain seq x y z
N PHE A 1 -10.37 18.07 2.02
CA PHE A 1 -10.72 16.86 2.80
C PHE A 1 -12.17 16.90 3.25
N VAL A 2 -12.73 15.71 3.52
CA VAL A 2 -14.01 15.51 4.19
C VAL A 2 -13.82 14.64 5.43
N CYS A 3 -14.72 14.71 6.39
CA CYS A 3 -14.66 13.88 7.60
C CYS A 3 -14.74 12.39 7.23
N PRO A 4 -13.77 11.55 7.61
CA PRO A 4 -13.82 10.12 7.29
C PRO A 4 -14.96 9.37 8.01
N ALA A 5 -15.46 9.91 9.13
CA ALA A 5 -16.52 9.28 9.91
C ALA A 5 -17.94 9.57 9.38
N CYS A 6 -18.22 10.82 8.95
CA CYS A 6 -19.58 11.22 8.59
C CYS A 6 -19.67 11.95 7.23
N ARG A 7 -18.56 12.16 6.53
CA ARG A 7 -18.44 12.92 5.27
C ARG A 7 -18.76 14.42 5.37
N GLY A 8 -18.97 14.92 6.58
CA GLY A 8 -19.21 16.36 6.82
C GLY A 8 -18.01 17.22 6.49
N GLU A 9 -18.27 18.52 6.38
CA GLU A 9 -17.26 19.54 6.12
C GLU A 9 -16.25 19.64 7.28
N LEU A 10 -14.98 19.81 6.95
CA LEU A 10 -13.89 20.00 7.90
C LEU A 10 -13.46 21.47 7.96
N ALA A 11 -13.49 22.06 9.16
CA ALA A 11 -12.85 23.32 9.44
C ALA A 11 -11.36 23.10 9.74
N ALA A 12 -10.49 23.78 9.01
CA ALA A 12 -9.05 23.71 9.17
C ALA A 12 -8.56 24.78 10.14
N ILE A 13 -7.71 24.39 11.08
CA ILE A 13 -6.87 25.27 11.89
C ILE A 13 -5.40 24.86 11.73
N PRO A 14 -4.41 25.66 12.11
CA PRO A 14 -3.00 25.34 11.85
C PRO A 14 -2.53 23.99 12.38
N SER A 15 -3.12 23.48 13.46
CA SER A 15 -2.73 22.24 14.15
C SER A 15 -3.69 21.07 13.94
N ALA A 16 -4.86 21.28 13.32
CA ALA A 16 -5.89 20.24 13.23
C ALA A 16 -6.98 20.53 12.20
N TYR A 17 -7.82 19.51 11.97
CA TYR A 17 -9.12 19.63 11.31
C TYR A 17 -10.22 19.24 12.30
N THR A 18 -11.33 19.98 12.32
CA THR A 18 -12.51 19.67 13.13
C THR A 18 -13.73 19.51 12.23
N CYS A 19 -14.47 18.44 12.41
CA CYS A 19 -15.70 18.21 11.66
C CYS A 19 -16.84 19.09 12.20
N ARG A 20 -17.49 19.87 11.34
CA ARG A 20 -18.63 20.71 11.71
C ARG A 20 -19.91 19.93 12.01
N ALA A 21 -19.99 18.68 11.54
CA ALA A 21 -21.19 17.86 11.69
C ALA A 21 -21.15 16.88 12.86
N CYS A 22 -19.97 16.39 13.24
CA CYS A 22 -19.84 15.36 14.30
C CYS A 22 -18.77 15.71 15.35
N ASP A 23 -18.23 16.92 15.32
CA ASP A 23 -17.24 17.47 16.25
C ASP A 23 -15.95 16.66 16.44
N ARG A 24 -15.70 15.67 15.57
CA ARG A 24 -14.46 14.91 15.59
C ARG A 24 -13.28 15.80 15.26
N HIS A 25 -12.22 15.63 16.04
CA HIS A 25 -11.00 16.39 15.92
C HIS A 25 -9.87 15.51 15.37
N TYR A 26 -9.16 16.00 14.36
CA TYR A 26 -8.11 15.29 13.63
C TYR A 26 -6.82 16.13 13.68
N PRO A 27 -5.81 15.76 14.47
CA PRO A 27 -4.59 16.54 14.60
C PRO A 27 -3.73 16.50 13.33
N ILE A 28 -2.90 17.53 13.18
CA ILE A 28 -1.82 17.55 12.19
C ILE A 28 -0.52 17.24 12.94
N VAL A 29 0.05 16.07 12.69
CA VAL A 29 1.29 15.59 13.32
C VAL A 29 2.41 15.57 12.30
N CYS A 30 3.55 16.19 12.61
CA CYS A 30 4.66 16.34 11.67
C CYS A 30 4.24 16.98 10.32
N GLY A 31 3.22 17.86 10.32
CA GLY A 31 2.64 18.44 9.10
C GLY A 31 1.88 17.43 8.22
N ILE A 32 1.45 16.30 8.78
CA ILE A 32 0.63 15.28 8.13
C ILE A 32 -0.70 15.23 8.87
N PRO A 33 -1.86 15.44 8.21
CA PRO A 33 -3.17 15.26 8.83
C PRO A 33 -3.38 13.80 9.24
N ASP A 34 -3.79 13.57 10.50
CA ASP A 34 -4.10 12.24 11.03
C ASP A 34 -5.62 12.05 11.15
N PHE A 35 -6.21 11.49 10.11
CA PHE A 35 -7.64 11.22 9.97
C PHE A 35 -8.04 9.79 10.39
N ARG A 36 -7.19 9.05 11.07
CA ARG A 36 -7.49 7.67 11.47
C ARG A 36 -8.72 7.60 12.36
N LEU A 37 -9.55 6.58 12.10
CA LEU A 37 -10.66 6.17 12.95
C LEU A 37 -10.33 4.95 13.80
N ALA A 38 -9.33 4.18 13.39
CA ALA A 38 -8.81 2.99 14.07
C ALA A 38 -7.28 2.96 14.01
N PRO A 39 -6.62 2.34 15.00
CA PRO A 39 -5.16 2.21 14.98
C PRO A 39 -4.65 1.33 13.83
N ASP A 40 -3.37 1.44 13.53
CA ASP A 40 -2.61 0.44 12.79
C ASP A 40 -2.74 -0.93 13.48
N PRO A 41 -2.84 -2.05 12.74
CA PRO A 41 -2.97 -3.38 13.34
C PRO A 41 -1.87 -3.79 14.32
N TYR A 42 -0.70 -3.14 14.25
CA TYR A 42 0.50 -3.50 15.00
C TYR A 42 0.84 -2.54 16.14
N ILE A 43 0.30 -1.32 16.14
CA ILE A 43 0.69 -0.26 17.09
C ILE A 43 -0.50 0.66 17.42
N GLY A 44 -0.57 1.15 18.66
CA GLY A 44 -1.58 2.12 19.08
C GLY A 44 -1.37 3.51 18.44
N ILE A 45 -2.46 4.30 18.33
CA ILE A 45 -2.42 5.63 17.68
C ILE A 45 -1.40 6.55 18.33
N GLU A 46 -1.40 6.67 19.67
CA GLU A 46 -0.52 7.59 20.38
C GLU A 46 0.95 7.15 20.35
N GLU A 47 1.20 5.84 20.41
CA GLU A 47 2.53 5.29 20.27
C GLU A 47 3.09 5.52 18.86
N ASP A 48 2.26 5.32 17.80
CA ASP A 48 2.65 5.59 16.43
C ASP A 48 2.92 7.09 16.18
N ARG A 49 2.14 7.98 16.79
CA ARG A 49 2.38 9.45 16.79
C ARG A 49 3.73 9.78 17.41
N SER A 50 3.98 9.30 18.61
CA SER A 50 5.26 9.53 19.31
C SER A 50 6.45 9.01 18.52
N LYS A 51 6.32 7.83 17.90
CA LYS A 51 7.33 7.24 17.02
C LYS A 51 7.54 8.08 15.75
N ALA A 52 6.46 8.58 15.15
CA ALA A 52 6.52 9.46 13.97
C ALA A 52 7.21 10.81 14.29
N GLU A 53 6.89 11.44 15.41
CA GLU A 53 7.53 12.70 15.86
C GLU A 53 9.03 12.52 16.10
N ARG A 54 9.41 11.41 16.73
CA ARG A 54 10.83 11.06 16.93
C ARG A 54 11.54 10.89 15.59
N LEU A 55 10.97 10.11 14.67
CA LEU A 55 11.54 9.88 13.33
C LEU A 55 11.62 11.17 12.51
N PHE A 56 10.61 12.03 12.60
CA PHE A 56 10.60 13.30 11.92
C PHE A 56 11.69 14.25 12.41
N LYS A 57 11.89 14.33 13.75
CA LYS A 57 12.96 15.10 14.38
C LYS A 57 14.32 14.60 13.94
N GLU A 58 14.53 13.30 14.03
CA GLU A 58 15.79 12.65 13.64
C GLU A 58 16.07 12.72 12.14
N GLY A 59 15.03 12.79 11.31
CA GLY A 59 15.12 12.90 9.85
C GLY A 59 15.62 14.26 9.35
N SER A 60 15.68 15.29 10.18
CA SER A 60 16.15 16.61 9.77
C SER A 60 17.62 16.63 9.33
N GLY A 61 18.45 15.75 9.86
CA GLY A 61 19.87 15.63 9.55
C GLY A 61 20.28 14.30 8.89
N ARG A 62 19.33 13.45 8.49
CA ARG A 62 19.62 12.13 7.92
C ARG A 62 19.08 11.98 6.51
N THR A 63 19.74 11.12 5.74
CA THR A 63 19.21 10.59 4.49
C THR A 63 18.09 9.58 4.78
N PHE A 64 17.25 9.29 3.76
CA PHE A 64 16.24 8.24 3.85
C PHE A 64 16.83 6.90 4.33
N GLN A 65 17.97 6.52 3.75
CA GLN A 65 18.64 5.27 4.12
C GLN A 65 19.12 5.26 5.58
N GLN A 66 19.72 6.37 6.05
CA GLN A 66 20.14 6.52 7.44
C GLN A 66 18.97 6.50 8.41
N LEU A 67 17.86 7.17 8.05
CA LEU A 67 16.66 7.22 8.86
C LEU A 67 15.98 5.84 8.93
N LEU A 68 15.96 5.10 7.82
CA LEU A 68 15.41 3.75 7.77
C LEU A 68 16.21 2.78 8.68
N ARG A 69 17.54 2.86 8.65
CA ARG A 69 18.39 2.09 9.58
C ARG A 69 18.15 2.49 11.04
N TYR A 70 18.05 3.79 11.31
CA TYR A 70 17.72 4.30 12.64
C TYR A 70 16.36 3.79 13.13
N TYR A 71 15.35 3.73 12.26
CA TYR A 71 14.03 3.16 12.58
C TYR A 71 14.18 1.78 13.24
N TYR A 72 14.92 0.87 12.63
CA TYR A 72 15.10 -0.50 13.16
C TYR A 72 16.00 -0.57 14.40
N THR A 73 16.80 0.45 14.69
CA THR A 73 17.52 0.50 15.98
C THR A 73 16.62 0.91 17.16
N VAL A 74 15.53 1.61 16.88
CA VAL A 74 14.55 2.08 17.90
C VAL A 74 13.25 1.28 17.87
N THR A 75 13.22 0.18 17.13
CA THR A 75 12.12 -0.79 17.03
C THR A 75 12.69 -2.18 17.32
N PRO A 76 13.12 -2.45 18.58
CA PRO A 76 13.78 -3.71 18.94
C PRO A 76 12.86 -4.93 18.87
N GLU A 77 11.56 -4.72 18.80
CA GLU A 77 10.55 -5.75 18.58
C GLU A 77 10.56 -6.36 17.18
N ASP A 78 11.19 -5.71 16.21
CA ASP A 78 11.34 -6.22 14.85
C ASP A 78 12.56 -7.18 14.77
N PRO A 79 12.38 -8.42 14.27
CA PRO A 79 13.49 -9.38 14.16
C PRO A 79 14.61 -8.87 13.24
N ALA A 80 15.85 -8.95 13.70
CA ALA A 80 17.01 -8.40 12.97
C ALA A 80 17.21 -9.02 11.58
N ASP A 81 16.89 -10.32 11.41
CA ASP A 81 16.97 -11.00 10.11
C ASP A 81 15.94 -10.47 9.09
N LEU A 82 14.79 -10.01 9.56
CA LEU A 82 13.76 -9.38 8.72
C LEU A 82 14.05 -7.89 8.49
N ALA A 83 14.58 -7.19 9.47
CA ALA A 83 14.91 -5.77 9.38
C ALA A 83 15.83 -5.46 8.17
N GLU A 84 16.92 -6.20 7.99
CA GLU A 84 17.82 -6.00 6.84
C GLU A 84 17.13 -6.28 5.50
N ARG A 85 16.22 -7.24 5.44
CA ARG A 85 15.42 -7.53 4.22
C ARG A 85 14.44 -6.42 3.92
N TRP A 86 13.77 -5.89 4.94
CA TRP A 86 12.83 -4.77 4.80
C TRP A 86 13.57 -3.49 4.39
N ILE A 87 14.77 -3.22 4.94
CA ILE A 87 15.63 -2.11 4.53
C ILE A 87 16.00 -2.24 3.05
N ALA A 88 16.51 -3.40 2.64
CA ALA A 88 16.87 -3.64 1.24
C ALA A 88 15.69 -3.51 0.29
N ARG A 89 14.51 -4.02 0.69
CA ARG A 89 13.26 -3.86 -0.07
C ARG A 89 12.87 -2.39 -0.20
N ALA A 90 12.83 -1.64 0.92
CA ALA A 90 12.45 -0.24 0.92
C ALA A 90 13.37 0.62 0.04
N GLN A 91 14.66 0.32 -0.01
CA GLN A 91 15.61 0.99 -0.91
C GLN A 91 15.29 0.75 -2.39
N ALA A 92 14.88 -0.46 -2.76
CA ALA A 92 14.56 -0.85 -4.12
C ALA A 92 13.11 -0.51 -4.54
N GLU A 93 12.25 -0.07 -3.63
CA GLU A 93 10.80 0.07 -3.87
C GLU A 93 10.45 1.03 -5.02
N VAL A 94 11.22 2.09 -5.25
CA VAL A 94 10.96 3.03 -6.36
C VAL A 94 11.15 2.32 -7.71
N GLU A 95 12.23 1.55 -7.85
CA GLU A 95 12.49 0.76 -9.06
C GLU A 95 11.46 -0.37 -9.21
N ILE A 96 11.07 -1.00 -8.09
CA ILE A 96 10.01 -2.01 -8.07
C ILE A 96 8.68 -1.42 -8.51
N ALA A 97 8.29 -0.24 -7.99
CA ALA A 97 7.05 0.43 -8.38
C ALA A 97 7.06 0.84 -9.86
N ALA A 98 8.15 1.41 -10.35
CA ALA A 98 8.29 1.78 -11.76
C ALA A 98 8.19 0.55 -12.68
N GLY A 99 8.92 -0.52 -12.36
CA GLY A 99 8.90 -1.77 -13.11
C GLY A 99 7.55 -2.50 -13.02
N LEU A 100 6.84 -2.42 -11.90
CA LEU A 100 5.48 -2.94 -11.76
C LEU A 100 4.52 -2.26 -12.72
N VAL A 101 4.51 -0.93 -12.74
CA VAL A 101 3.64 -0.15 -13.64
C VAL A 101 3.95 -0.45 -15.10
N ALA A 102 5.23 -0.44 -15.49
CA ALA A 102 5.66 -0.76 -16.84
C ALA A 102 5.29 -2.19 -17.24
N GLY A 103 5.58 -3.17 -16.39
CA GLY A 103 5.31 -4.59 -16.64
C GLY A 103 3.81 -4.95 -16.62
N ALA A 104 2.98 -4.15 -15.95
CA ALA A 104 1.53 -4.25 -15.97
C ALA A 104 0.90 -3.65 -17.25
N GLY A 105 1.66 -2.84 -18.01
CA GLY A 105 1.09 -2.04 -19.09
C GLY A 105 0.04 -1.04 -18.60
N TRP A 106 0.07 -0.70 -17.31
CA TRP A 106 -0.89 0.21 -16.71
C TRP A 106 -0.60 1.64 -17.14
N SER A 107 -1.58 2.26 -17.76
CA SER A 107 -1.50 3.65 -18.15
C SER A 107 -2.65 4.45 -17.54
N ALA A 108 -2.33 5.66 -17.12
CA ALA A 108 -3.30 6.66 -16.72
C ALA A 108 -2.93 7.96 -17.43
N PRO A 109 -3.90 8.82 -17.78
CA PRO A 109 -3.58 10.12 -18.36
C PRO A 109 -2.60 10.89 -17.47
N GLY A 110 -1.53 11.41 -18.05
CA GLY A 110 -0.46 12.08 -17.28
C GLY A 110 -0.87 13.41 -16.63
N SER A 111 -2.04 13.94 -16.99
CA SER A 111 -2.57 15.18 -16.44
C SER A 111 -3.47 15.02 -15.21
N VAL A 112 -3.80 13.78 -14.82
CA VAL A 112 -4.73 13.50 -13.73
C VAL A 112 -4.04 13.35 -12.38
N SER A 113 -4.80 13.62 -11.31
CA SER A 113 -4.35 13.38 -9.93
C SER A 113 -4.23 11.89 -9.62
N LEU A 114 -3.14 11.51 -8.94
CA LEU A 114 -2.88 10.14 -8.47
C LEU A 114 -3.16 10.05 -6.97
N LEU A 115 -3.89 9.01 -6.56
CA LEU A 115 -3.96 8.53 -5.19
C LEU A 115 -3.22 7.21 -5.06
N ASP A 116 -2.30 7.12 -4.09
CA ASP A 116 -1.63 5.87 -3.69
C ASP A 116 -2.12 5.45 -2.30
N ILE A 117 -2.89 4.36 -2.23
CA ILE A 117 -3.47 3.81 -1.00
C ILE A 117 -2.50 2.77 -0.42
N GLY A 118 -2.08 2.97 0.84
CA GLY A 118 -1.00 2.21 1.45
C GLY A 118 0.36 2.65 0.92
N CYS A 119 0.57 3.96 0.83
CA CYS A 119 1.75 4.52 0.18
C CYS A 119 3.05 4.32 0.96
N SER A 120 3.00 3.88 2.23
CA SER A 120 4.17 3.68 3.07
C SER A 120 5.14 4.88 3.00
N THR A 121 6.36 4.69 2.52
CA THR A 121 7.37 5.74 2.36
C THR A 121 7.31 6.47 1.02
N GLY A 122 6.22 6.33 0.24
CA GLY A 122 5.97 7.11 -0.97
C GLY A 122 6.69 6.64 -2.24
N ALA A 123 7.09 5.38 -2.32
CA ALA A 123 7.83 4.85 -3.47
C ALA A 123 7.07 4.98 -4.80
N MET A 124 5.76 4.69 -4.81
CA MET A 124 4.91 4.83 -6.01
C MET A 124 4.76 6.31 -6.40
N LEU A 125 4.65 7.21 -5.43
CA LEU A 125 4.55 8.65 -5.68
C LEU A 125 5.81 9.18 -6.38
N ILE A 126 6.99 8.67 -6.00
CA ILE A 126 8.27 8.99 -6.65
C ILE A 126 8.33 8.37 -8.05
N ALA A 127 8.01 7.09 -8.18
CA ALA A 127 8.05 6.39 -9.46
C ALA A 127 7.11 7.01 -10.51
N ARG A 128 6.04 7.69 -10.06
CA ARG A 128 5.06 8.35 -10.93
C ARG A 128 5.20 9.87 -11.00
N ALA A 129 6.27 10.45 -10.43
CA ALA A 129 6.46 11.89 -10.34
C ALA A 129 6.38 12.61 -11.68
N ASN A 130 6.96 12.04 -12.72
CA ASN A 130 6.99 12.61 -14.08
C ASN A 130 5.67 12.44 -14.86
N HIS A 131 4.70 11.67 -14.33
CA HIS A 131 3.46 11.33 -15.04
C HIS A 131 2.23 12.01 -14.42
N HIS A 132 2.26 12.32 -13.12
CA HIS A 132 1.13 12.91 -12.42
C HIS A 132 1.58 14.16 -11.67
N PRO A 133 1.06 15.37 -12.02
CA PRO A 133 1.46 16.61 -11.37
C PRO A 133 0.97 16.69 -9.91
N VAL A 134 -0.22 16.14 -9.64
CA VAL A 134 -0.81 16.08 -8.30
C VAL A 134 -0.77 14.65 -7.79
N ARG A 135 -0.13 14.44 -6.66
CA ARG A 135 0.07 13.12 -6.04
C ARG A 135 -0.30 13.18 -4.57
N THR A 136 -1.13 12.23 -4.16
CA THR A 136 -1.54 12.06 -2.76
C THR A 136 -1.25 10.63 -2.33
N GLY A 137 -0.60 10.47 -1.19
CA GLY A 137 -0.38 9.18 -0.56
C GLY A 137 -1.14 9.08 0.75
N VAL A 138 -1.78 7.94 0.97
CA VAL A 138 -2.47 7.60 2.22
C VAL A 138 -1.85 6.36 2.82
N ASP A 139 -1.59 6.39 4.12
CA ASP A 139 -1.19 5.23 4.90
C ASP A 139 -1.74 5.33 6.33
N VAL A 140 -1.97 4.18 6.97
CA VAL A 140 -2.41 4.14 8.38
C VAL A 140 -1.23 4.32 9.34
N ALA A 141 -0.02 4.03 8.90
CA ALA A 141 1.20 4.11 9.70
C ALA A 141 1.86 5.49 9.58
N LEU A 142 1.54 6.38 10.51
CA LEU A 142 2.07 7.75 10.52
C LEU A 142 3.61 7.78 10.57
N ARG A 143 4.22 6.82 11.27
CA ARG A 143 5.69 6.66 11.33
C ARG A 143 6.31 6.45 9.94
N TRP A 144 5.67 5.68 9.07
CA TRP A 144 6.15 5.48 7.69
C TRP A 144 5.96 6.72 6.83
N LEU A 145 4.87 7.46 7.01
CA LEU A 145 4.65 8.73 6.34
C LEU A 145 5.70 9.78 6.76
N ALA A 146 6.10 9.80 8.04
CA ALA A 146 7.17 10.67 8.53
C ALA A 146 8.52 10.35 7.84
N VAL A 147 8.86 9.08 7.70
CA VAL A 147 10.03 8.63 6.92
C VAL A 147 9.87 8.96 5.43
N GLY A 148 8.68 8.78 4.89
CA GLY A 148 8.32 9.09 3.50
C GLY A 148 8.53 10.56 3.14
N ARG A 149 8.26 11.49 4.05
CA ARG A 149 8.57 12.93 3.83
C ARG A 149 10.04 13.18 3.55
N ILE A 150 10.92 12.48 4.24
CA ILE A 150 12.37 12.61 4.02
C ILE A 150 12.73 12.04 2.64
N ARG A 151 12.20 10.88 2.30
CA ARG A 151 12.41 10.24 1.00
C ARG A 151 11.93 11.10 -0.17
N LEU A 152 10.72 11.65 -0.07
CA LEU A 152 10.15 12.54 -1.09
C LEU A 152 11.00 13.81 -1.25
N ARG A 153 11.44 14.41 -0.13
CA ARG A 153 12.33 15.59 -0.15
C ARG A 153 13.65 15.27 -0.86
N GLU A 154 14.30 14.15 -0.56
CA GLU A 154 15.54 13.72 -1.23
C GLU A 154 15.34 13.49 -2.73
N ALA A 155 14.20 12.95 -3.11
CA ALA A 155 13.85 12.72 -4.51
C ALA A 155 13.41 14.01 -5.26
N GLY A 156 13.29 15.14 -4.56
CA GLY A 156 12.76 16.39 -5.15
C GLY A 156 11.29 16.27 -5.57
N VAL A 157 10.53 15.37 -4.96
CA VAL A 157 9.13 15.09 -5.32
C VAL A 157 8.18 15.71 -4.32
N SER A 158 7.26 16.57 -4.81
CA SER A 158 6.15 17.09 -4.01
C SER A 158 4.97 16.14 -4.05
N ALA A 159 4.43 15.78 -2.86
CA ALA A 159 3.21 15.00 -2.71
C ALA A 159 2.51 15.35 -1.40
N THR A 160 1.17 15.23 -1.38
CA THR A 160 0.39 15.31 -0.14
C THR A 160 0.38 13.96 0.56
N LEU A 161 0.80 13.93 1.82
CA LEU A 161 0.73 12.72 2.66
C LEU A 161 -0.39 12.87 3.67
N VAL A 162 -1.17 11.83 3.85
CA VAL A 162 -2.35 11.78 4.74
C VAL A 162 -2.33 10.48 5.54
N CYS A 163 -2.46 10.58 6.85
CA CYS A 163 -2.60 9.41 7.71
C CYS A 163 -4.09 9.06 7.85
N ALA A 164 -4.52 7.91 7.32
CA ALA A 164 -5.91 7.47 7.38
C ALA A 164 -6.03 5.96 7.12
N ASN A 165 -7.16 5.38 7.58
CA ASN A 165 -7.53 4.01 7.24
C ASN A 165 -8.03 3.94 5.78
N ALA A 166 -7.60 2.92 5.04
CA ALA A 166 -8.03 2.71 3.65
C ALA A 166 -9.54 2.48 3.51
N GLU A 167 -10.19 2.00 4.57
CA GLU A 167 -11.63 1.81 4.67
C GLU A 167 -12.43 3.11 4.86
N HIS A 168 -11.74 4.23 5.15
CA HIS A 168 -12.34 5.51 5.51
C HIS A 168 -11.50 6.68 4.98
N LEU A 169 -11.44 6.84 3.67
CA LEU A 169 -10.62 7.87 3.03
C LEU A 169 -11.20 9.28 3.23
N PRO A 170 -10.39 10.26 3.66
CA PRO A 170 -10.86 11.61 3.97
C PRO A 170 -10.94 12.50 2.72
N PHE A 171 -11.38 11.95 1.59
CA PHE A 171 -11.51 12.69 0.33
C PHE A 171 -12.95 12.70 -0.17
N PRO A 172 -13.35 13.78 -0.87
CA PRO A 172 -14.61 13.81 -1.59
C PRO A 172 -14.71 12.68 -2.63
N GLU A 173 -15.91 12.41 -3.09
CA GLU A 173 -16.13 11.49 -4.21
C GLU A 173 -15.47 12.01 -5.48
N ARG A 174 -15.02 11.11 -6.35
CA ARG A 174 -14.50 11.42 -7.69
C ARG A 174 -13.34 12.42 -7.70
N SER A 175 -12.48 12.38 -6.67
CA SER A 175 -11.37 13.33 -6.50
C SER A 175 -10.11 12.95 -7.28
N PHE A 176 -9.95 11.69 -7.67
CA PHE A 176 -8.70 11.18 -8.25
C PHE A 176 -8.92 10.55 -9.62
N GLY A 177 -8.10 10.95 -10.58
CA GLY A 177 -8.13 10.43 -11.93
C GLY A 177 -7.36 9.13 -12.12
N ALA A 178 -6.58 8.69 -11.13
CA ALA A 178 -5.88 7.40 -11.11
C ALA A 178 -5.68 6.94 -9.66
N VAL A 179 -5.76 5.63 -9.42
CA VAL A 179 -5.59 5.05 -8.08
C VAL A 179 -4.62 3.87 -8.13
N THR A 180 -3.69 3.83 -7.19
CA THR A 180 -2.83 2.66 -6.93
C THR A 180 -3.06 2.14 -5.51
N CYS A 181 -2.95 0.82 -5.33
CA CYS A 181 -3.08 0.14 -4.04
C CYS A 181 -2.17 -1.10 -4.07
N VAL A 182 -0.91 -0.93 -3.67
CA VAL A 182 0.14 -1.93 -3.88
C VAL A 182 0.45 -2.64 -2.57
N ASP A 183 0.22 -3.97 -2.52
CA ASP A 183 0.48 -4.82 -1.35
C ASP A 183 -0.13 -4.27 -0.04
N THR A 184 -1.36 -3.77 -0.11
CA THR A 184 -2.05 -3.09 1.00
C THR A 184 -3.26 -3.88 1.49
N LEU A 185 -4.02 -4.49 0.57
CA LEU A 185 -5.31 -5.13 0.90
C LEU A 185 -5.17 -6.32 1.85
N GLU A 186 -4.02 -6.94 1.93
CA GLU A 186 -3.73 -8.02 2.87
C GLU A 186 -3.54 -7.53 4.31
N HIS A 187 -3.35 -6.22 4.52
CA HIS A 187 -3.09 -5.59 5.81
C HIS A 187 -4.33 -4.86 6.39
N VAL A 188 -5.34 -4.58 5.57
CA VAL A 188 -6.54 -3.88 6.01
C VAL A 188 -7.52 -4.80 6.73
N SER A 189 -8.38 -4.22 7.57
CA SER A 189 -9.41 -4.97 8.30
C SER A 189 -10.53 -5.48 7.38
N ASP A 190 -10.93 -4.67 6.40
CA ASP A 190 -11.93 -5.01 5.38
C ASP A 190 -11.49 -4.56 3.97
N ALA A 191 -10.96 -5.51 3.20
CA ALA A 191 -10.53 -5.27 1.82
C ALA A 191 -11.69 -4.81 0.90
N ARG A 192 -12.93 -5.22 1.18
CA ARG A 192 -14.09 -4.78 0.40
C ARG A 192 -14.46 -3.34 0.71
N ALA A 193 -14.40 -2.94 1.99
CA ALA A 193 -14.60 -1.55 2.39
C ALA A 193 -13.52 -0.64 1.76
N SER A 194 -12.24 -1.07 1.83
CA SER A 194 -11.14 -0.34 1.20
C SER A 194 -11.33 -0.18 -0.32
N MET A 195 -11.79 -1.24 -1.01
CA MET A 195 -12.10 -1.14 -2.44
C MET A 195 -13.31 -0.24 -2.74
N ARG A 196 -14.35 -0.24 -1.88
CA ARG A 196 -15.48 0.70 -2.03
C ARG A 196 -15.02 2.16 -1.89
N GLU A 197 -14.15 2.43 -0.92
CA GLU A 197 -13.59 3.76 -0.72
C GLU A 197 -12.68 4.19 -1.90
N ALA A 198 -11.80 3.28 -2.37
CA ALA A 198 -10.99 3.51 -3.56
C ALA A 198 -11.86 3.85 -4.78
N HIS A 199 -12.96 3.11 -4.99
CA HIS A 199 -13.92 3.40 -6.08
C HIS A 199 -14.64 4.73 -5.86
N ARG A 200 -15.12 5.00 -4.65
CA ARG A 200 -15.84 6.25 -4.32
C ARG A 200 -15.01 7.49 -4.64
N VAL A 201 -13.72 7.48 -4.31
CA VAL A 201 -12.83 8.63 -4.57
C VAL A 201 -12.27 8.67 -5.98
N SER A 202 -12.46 7.62 -6.77
CA SER A 202 -12.05 7.56 -8.17
C SER A 202 -12.99 8.37 -9.05
N SER A 203 -12.44 9.18 -9.95
CA SER A 203 -13.20 9.82 -11.01
C SER A 203 -13.75 8.78 -11.99
N PRO A 204 -14.86 9.08 -12.71
CA PRO A 204 -15.40 8.19 -13.71
C PRO A 204 -14.34 7.78 -14.74
N GLY A 205 -14.20 6.48 -14.99
CA GLY A 205 -13.20 5.91 -15.90
C GLY A 205 -11.78 5.86 -15.33
N ALA A 206 -11.53 6.33 -14.10
CA ALA A 206 -10.20 6.31 -13.50
C ALA A 206 -9.64 4.88 -13.42
N PRO A 207 -8.42 4.62 -13.92
CA PRO A 207 -7.79 3.33 -13.82
C PRO A 207 -7.33 3.04 -12.38
N LEU A 208 -7.55 1.78 -11.96
CA LEU A 208 -7.01 1.19 -10.75
C LEU A 208 -5.87 0.24 -11.10
N LEU A 209 -4.76 0.32 -10.36
CA LEU A 209 -3.75 -0.72 -10.27
C LEU A 209 -3.66 -1.18 -8.83
N CYS A 210 -3.92 -2.45 -8.59
CA CYS A 210 -3.82 -3.03 -7.25
C CYS A 210 -3.01 -4.33 -7.30
N THR A 211 -2.15 -4.55 -6.31
CA THR A 211 -1.49 -5.84 -6.11
C THR A 211 -1.77 -6.39 -4.73
N ALA A 212 -1.70 -7.72 -4.63
CA ALA A 212 -1.78 -8.43 -3.35
C ALA A 212 -0.94 -9.70 -3.39
N ASN A 213 -0.42 -10.11 -2.25
CA ASN A 213 0.29 -11.37 -2.10
C ASN A 213 -0.69 -12.54 -2.26
N ASN A 214 -0.32 -13.49 -3.14
CA ASN A 214 -1.17 -14.63 -3.46
C ASN A 214 -1.13 -15.68 -2.37
N ARG A 215 -2.29 -16.10 -1.92
CA ARG A 215 -2.46 -17.06 -0.84
C ARG A 215 -1.79 -18.42 -1.11
N PHE A 216 -1.92 -18.93 -2.34
CA PHE A 216 -1.45 -20.26 -2.71
C PHE A 216 -0.10 -20.27 -3.42
N ALA A 217 0.66 -19.19 -3.30
CA ALA A 217 2.01 -19.14 -3.82
C ALA A 217 2.91 -20.20 -3.15
N PRO A 218 3.64 -21.01 -3.93
CA PRO A 218 4.61 -21.99 -3.39
C PRO A 218 5.95 -21.30 -3.07
N VAL A 219 5.87 -20.19 -2.36
CA VAL A 219 7.01 -19.40 -1.89
C VAL A 219 6.77 -19.03 -0.42
N PRO A 220 7.81 -18.68 0.34
CA PRO A 220 7.62 -18.16 1.68
C PRO A 220 6.73 -16.92 1.68
N GLU A 221 5.91 -16.75 2.70
CA GLU A 221 5.13 -15.53 2.90
C GLU A 221 6.10 -14.32 2.96
N PRO A 222 5.90 -13.28 2.12
CA PRO A 222 6.95 -12.27 1.89
C PRO A 222 7.31 -11.42 3.11
N ASN A 223 6.37 -11.20 4.03
CA ASN A 223 6.61 -10.32 5.19
C ASN A 223 7.35 -11.02 6.34
N ILE A 224 7.10 -12.32 6.54
CA ILE A 224 7.66 -13.07 7.67
C ILE A 224 8.58 -14.22 7.25
N HIS A 225 8.78 -14.43 5.95
CA HIS A 225 9.61 -15.48 5.35
C HIS A 225 9.30 -16.90 5.86
N LEU A 226 8.01 -17.21 6.03
CA LEU A 226 7.56 -18.51 6.51
C LEU A 226 6.79 -19.27 5.42
N TRP A 227 7.20 -20.53 5.19
CA TRP A 227 6.55 -21.42 4.23
C TRP A 227 5.19 -21.92 4.72
N GLY A 228 4.28 -22.17 3.77
CA GLY A 228 3.07 -22.92 4.01
C GLY A 228 1.91 -22.18 4.68
N VAL A 229 2.11 -20.93 5.11
CA VAL A 229 1.09 -20.14 5.81
C VAL A 229 -0.22 -20.09 5.01
N GLY A 230 -0.16 -19.78 3.72
CA GLY A 230 -1.32 -19.61 2.86
C GLY A 230 -2.14 -20.89 2.64
N TYR A 231 -1.52 -22.06 2.75
CA TYR A 231 -2.19 -23.36 2.57
C TYR A 231 -3.02 -23.78 3.78
N LEU A 232 -2.74 -23.20 4.96
CA LEU A 232 -3.50 -23.49 6.16
C LEU A 232 -4.86 -22.79 6.17
N PRO A 233 -5.87 -23.36 6.84
CA PRO A 233 -7.08 -22.62 7.17
C PRO A 233 -6.75 -21.31 7.89
N ARG A 234 -7.43 -20.21 7.55
CA ARG A 234 -7.11 -18.87 8.10
C ARG A 234 -7.12 -18.85 9.63
N SER A 235 -8.02 -19.60 10.26
CA SER A 235 -8.10 -19.74 11.72
C SER A 235 -6.85 -20.38 12.35
N ARG A 236 -6.06 -21.13 11.60
CA ARG A 236 -4.84 -21.82 12.07
C ARG A 236 -3.55 -21.07 11.74
N GLN A 237 -3.62 -20.08 10.84
CA GLN A 237 -2.43 -19.33 10.42
C GLN A 237 -1.73 -18.61 11.58
N PRO A 238 -2.43 -17.87 12.47
CA PRO A 238 -1.78 -17.21 13.60
C PRO A 238 -1.06 -18.17 14.55
N ASP A 239 -1.66 -19.33 14.83
CA ASP A 239 -1.05 -20.32 15.71
C ASP A 239 0.19 -20.97 15.09
N TYR A 240 0.14 -21.25 13.78
CA TYR A 240 1.29 -21.77 13.04
C TYR A 240 2.44 -20.76 13.01
N VAL A 241 2.16 -19.48 12.74
CA VAL A 241 3.17 -18.43 12.75
C VAL A 241 3.77 -18.28 14.15
N ARG A 242 2.96 -18.22 15.20
CA ARG A 242 3.43 -18.15 16.60
C ARG A 242 4.30 -19.34 16.99
N TRP A 243 3.95 -20.54 16.53
CA TRP A 243 4.75 -21.74 16.77
C TRP A 243 6.12 -21.68 16.11
N ARG A 244 6.18 -21.16 14.87
CA ARG A 244 7.41 -21.13 14.06
C ARG A 244 8.27 -19.88 14.31
N ARG A 245 7.65 -18.76 14.61
CA ARG A 245 8.27 -17.44 14.79
C ARG A 245 7.70 -16.78 16.04
N ARG A 246 8.27 -17.12 17.21
CA ARG A 246 7.84 -16.58 18.51
C ARG A 246 8.24 -15.12 18.72
N ASP A 247 9.13 -14.64 17.90
CA ASP A 247 9.71 -13.29 17.87
C ASP A 247 8.89 -12.28 17.08
N LEU A 248 7.77 -12.70 16.46
CA LEU A 248 6.91 -11.82 15.68
C LEU A 248 5.67 -11.35 16.45
N HIS A 249 5.20 -10.16 16.10
CA HIS A 249 3.86 -9.71 16.45
C HIS A 249 2.78 -10.69 15.98
N PRO A 250 1.56 -10.67 16.56
CA PRO A 250 0.47 -11.52 16.11
C PRO A 250 0.25 -11.39 14.60
N TYR A 251 0.26 -12.51 13.90
CA TYR A 251 0.05 -12.54 12.44
C TYR A 251 -1.36 -12.08 12.08
N ARG A 252 -1.47 -10.98 11.34
CA ARG A 252 -2.73 -10.34 10.95
C ARG A 252 -2.89 -10.22 9.43
N ILE A 253 -1.90 -10.69 8.66
CA ILE A 253 -1.90 -10.59 7.20
C ILE A 253 -2.93 -11.56 6.61
N ARG A 254 -3.74 -11.07 5.69
CA ARG A 254 -4.74 -11.84 4.98
C ARG A 254 -4.34 -12.01 3.51
N LEU A 255 -3.50 -12.99 3.21
CA LEU A 255 -3.16 -13.34 1.84
C LEU A 255 -4.43 -13.56 0.99
N MET A 256 -4.44 -13.05 -0.23
CA MET A 256 -5.64 -13.03 -1.08
C MET A 256 -5.59 -14.11 -2.16
N THR A 257 -6.76 -14.65 -2.49
CA THR A 257 -6.93 -15.46 -3.70
C THR A 257 -7.33 -14.58 -4.88
N PRO A 258 -7.13 -15.04 -6.14
CA PRO A 258 -7.59 -14.30 -7.33
C PRO A 258 -9.08 -13.97 -7.29
N GLY A 259 -9.90 -14.93 -6.84
CA GLY A 259 -11.35 -14.75 -6.73
C GLY A 259 -11.75 -13.71 -5.69
N GLU A 260 -11.08 -13.69 -4.52
CA GLU A 260 -11.34 -12.67 -3.47
C GLU A 260 -10.97 -11.26 -3.96
N LEU A 261 -9.82 -11.12 -4.63
CA LEU A 261 -9.37 -9.83 -5.16
C LEU A 261 -10.32 -9.31 -6.26
N HIS A 262 -10.70 -10.18 -7.20
CA HIS A 262 -11.68 -9.86 -8.23
C HIS A 262 -13.04 -9.48 -7.64
N ALA A 263 -13.56 -10.29 -6.70
CA ALA A 263 -14.85 -10.04 -6.08
C ALA A 263 -14.87 -8.73 -5.27
N ALA A 264 -13.76 -8.36 -4.61
CA ALA A 264 -13.63 -7.09 -3.91
C ALA A 264 -13.77 -5.90 -4.87
N ALA A 265 -13.12 -5.96 -6.05
CA ALA A 265 -13.20 -4.89 -7.05
C ALA A 265 -14.61 -4.79 -7.67
N VAL A 266 -15.17 -5.92 -8.12
CA VAL A 266 -16.50 -5.92 -8.77
C VAL A 266 -17.60 -5.48 -7.80
N SER A 267 -17.56 -5.96 -6.55
CA SER A 267 -18.53 -5.54 -5.52
C SER A 267 -18.41 -4.06 -5.13
N ALA A 268 -17.27 -3.43 -5.37
CA ALA A 268 -17.06 -2.00 -5.15
C ALA A 268 -17.56 -1.13 -6.31
N GLY A 269 -17.91 -1.71 -7.47
CA GLY A 269 -18.39 -0.98 -8.65
C GLY A 269 -17.36 -0.82 -9.76
N TYR A 270 -16.16 -1.36 -9.62
CA TYR A 270 -15.17 -1.35 -10.69
C TYR A 270 -15.59 -2.23 -11.87
N ARG A 271 -15.32 -1.76 -13.08
CA ARG A 271 -15.54 -2.48 -14.33
C ARG A 271 -14.22 -2.94 -14.95
N ASN A 272 -14.31 -3.87 -15.89
CA ASN A 272 -13.16 -4.44 -16.59
C ASN A 272 -12.09 -4.97 -15.61
N ALA A 273 -12.55 -5.50 -14.47
CA ALA A 273 -11.67 -6.03 -13.44
C ALA A 273 -11.00 -7.32 -13.94
N VAL A 274 -9.69 -7.29 -14.11
CA VAL A 274 -8.88 -8.42 -14.54
C VAL A 274 -7.84 -8.71 -13.47
N VAL A 275 -7.74 -9.98 -13.06
CA VAL A 275 -6.70 -10.45 -12.14
C VAL A 275 -5.73 -11.35 -12.88
N GLU A 276 -4.47 -10.95 -12.88
CA GLU A 276 -3.37 -11.64 -13.56
C GLU A 276 -2.19 -11.89 -12.60
N PRO A 277 -1.22 -12.76 -12.99
CA PRO A 277 0.04 -12.83 -12.27
C PRO A 277 0.76 -11.47 -12.35
N ALA A 278 1.16 -10.90 -11.22
CA ALA A 278 1.89 -9.62 -11.21
C ALA A 278 3.28 -9.75 -11.85
N PRO A 279 3.80 -8.72 -12.52
CA PRO A 279 5.22 -8.69 -12.89
C PRO A 279 6.09 -8.74 -11.63
N ILE A 280 7.16 -9.52 -11.68
CA ILE A 280 8.19 -9.54 -10.63
C ILE A 280 9.31 -8.60 -11.05
N VAL A 281 9.64 -7.68 -10.18
CA VAL A 281 10.74 -6.73 -10.35
C VAL A 281 11.75 -6.99 -9.25
N ALA A 282 12.97 -7.35 -9.62
CA ALA A 282 14.06 -7.68 -8.69
C ALA A 282 15.37 -6.99 -9.17
N PRO A 283 15.50 -5.67 -8.98
CA PRO A 283 16.55 -4.86 -9.59
C PRO A 283 17.98 -5.31 -9.20
N HIS A 284 18.15 -5.78 -7.99
CA HIS A 284 19.44 -6.21 -7.44
C HIS A 284 19.58 -7.73 -7.30
N ALA A 285 18.80 -8.49 -8.09
CA ALA A 285 18.82 -9.95 -8.03
C ALA A 285 20.16 -10.54 -8.51
N ALA A 286 20.61 -11.58 -7.82
CA ALA A 286 21.73 -12.40 -8.27
C ALA A 286 21.43 -13.02 -9.65
N PRO A 287 22.45 -13.36 -10.45
CA PRO A 287 22.28 -13.82 -11.84
C PRO A 287 21.26 -14.96 -12.01
N LEU A 288 21.27 -15.93 -11.10
CA LEU A 288 20.36 -17.07 -11.13
C LEU A 288 18.91 -16.62 -10.89
N LEU A 289 18.67 -15.77 -9.91
CA LEU A 289 17.34 -15.22 -9.62
C LEU A 289 16.86 -14.32 -10.77
N ARG A 290 17.75 -13.55 -11.39
CA ARG A 290 17.41 -12.76 -12.58
C ARG A 290 16.93 -13.63 -13.72
N ARG A 291 17.60 -14.75 -14.03
CA ARG A 291 17.14 -15.74 -15.01
C ARG A 291 15.76 -16.31 -14.66
N ALA A 292 15.52 -16.63 -13.39
CA ALA A 292 14.20 -17.11 -12.94
C ALA A 292 13.11 -16.04 -13.16
N VAL A 293 13.39 -14.78 -12.89
CA VAL A 293 12.48 -13.64 -13.14
C VAL A 293 12.20 -13.50 -14.63
N ASP A 294 13.22 -13.63 -15.50
CA ASP A 294 13.05 -13.57 -16.97
C ASP A 294 12.17 -14.74 -17.49
N ILE A 295 12.38 -15.93 -16.98
CA ILE A 295 11.54 -17.10 -17.29
C ILE A 295 10.09 -16.85 -16.85
N TYR A 296 9.90 -16.39 -15.61
CA TYR A 296 8.59 -16.05 -15.10
C TYR A 296 7.90 -14.98 -15.96
N ALA A 297 8.61 -13.93 -16.38
CA ALA A 297 8.08 -12.88 -17.24
C ALA A 297 7.57 -13.41 -18.59
N ARG A 298 8.26 -14.41 -19.17
CA ARG A 298 7.82 -15.09 -20.39
C ARG A 298 6.61 -16.00 -20.17
N LEU A 299 6.57 -16.69 -19.02
CA LEU A 299 5.48 -17.60 -18.67
C LEU A 299 4.18 -16.87 -18.34
N ARG A 300 4.27 -15.72 -17.66
CA ARG A 300 3.09 -14.97 -17.22
C ARG A 300 2.25 -14.39 -18.37
N VAL A 301 2.81 -14.24 -19.57
CA VAL A 301 2.09 -13.69 -20.74
C VAL A 301 1.51 -14.78 -21.64
N ARG A 302 1.79 -16.07 -21.39
CA ARG A 302 1.27 -17.20 -22.16
C ARG A 302 -0.02 -17.71 -21.53
N THR A 303 -1.08 -17.87 -22.28
CA THR A 303 -2.43 -18.17 -21.79
C THR A 303 -2.50 -19.33 -20.78
N VAL A 304 -1.89 -20.48 -21.07
CA VAL A 304 -1.94 -21.66 -20.21
C VAL A 304 -1.15 -21.44 -18.92
N THR A 305 0.11 -20.97 -19.03
CA THR A 305 0.97 -20.76 -17.86
C THR A 305 0.53 -19.56 -17.03
N ALA A 306 -0.03 -18.51 -17.65
CA ALA A 306 -0.64 -17.39 -16.93
C ALA A 306 -1.81 -17.84 -16.05
N SER A 307 -2.64 -18.78 -16.54
CA SER A 307 -3.74 -19.34 -15.74
C SER A 307 -3.24 -20.10 -14.52
N LEU A 308 -2.17 -20.88 -14.64
CA LEU A 308 -1.52 -21.56 -13.53
C LEU A 308 -0.85 -20.55 -12.56
N LEU A 309 -0.14 -19.56 -13.10
CA LEU A 309 0.53 -18.54 -12.28
C LEU A 309 -0.47 -17.59 -11.60
N ARG A 310 -1.68 -17.42 -12.14
CA ARG A 310 -2.75 -16.69 -11.45
C ARG A 310 -3.15 -17.40 -10.15
N VAL A 311 -3.12 -18.73 -10.12
CA VAL A 311 -3.44 -19.51 -8.90
C VAL A 311 -2.24 -19.66 -7.99
N PHE A 312 -1.05 -19.93 -8.56
CA PHE A 312 0.16 -20.31 -7.81
C PHE A 312 1.32 -19.31 -7.94
N GLY A 313 1.20 -18.24 -8.72
CA GLY A 313 2.23 -17.21 -8.77
C GLY A 313 2.34 -16.44 -7.44
N PRO A 314 3.48 -15.81 -7.17
CA PRO A 314 3.76 -15.22 -5.87
C PRO A 314 2.89 -14.01 -5.54
N ARG A 315 2.45 -13.28 -6.56
CA ARG A 315 1.74 -12.01 -6.41
C ARG A 315 0.68 -11.84 -7.49
N LEU A 316 -0.45 -11.27 -7.12
CA LEU A 316 -1.58 -10.96 -8.00
C LEU A 316 -1.51 -9.49 -8.41
N LEU A 317 -1.91 -9.21 -9.66
CA LEU A 317 -2.16 -7.88 -10.19
C LEU A 317 -3.64 -7.79 -10.56
N LEU A 318 -4.33 -6.83 -10.02
CA LEU A 318 -5.66 -6.42 -10.44
C LEU A 318 -5.55 -5.09 -11.18
N THR A 319 -6.08 -5.06 -12.39
CA THR A 319 -6.38 -3.82 -13.12
C THR A 319 -7.87 -3.70 -13.33
N ALA A 320 -8.39 -2.48 -13.20
CA ALA A 320 -9.80 -2.20 -13.35
C ALA A 320 -10.02 -0.72 -13.71
N SER A 321 -11.24 -0.32 -14.04
CA SER A 321 -11.61 1.07 -14.21
C SER A 321 -12.86 1.41 -13.39
N ALA A 322 -12.89 2.61 -12.82
CA ALA A 322 -14.08 3.12 -12.14
C ALA A 322 -15.22 3.25 -13.13
N THR A 323 -16.46 3.00 -12.68
CA THR A 323 -17.65 3.08 -13.55
C THR A 323 -17.73 4.47 -14.22
N PRO A 324 -17.91 4.57 -15.53
CA PRO A 324 -18.20 5.84 -16.19
C PRO A 324 -19.44 6.48 -15.58
N SER A 325 -19.48 7.84 -15.52
CA SER A 325 -20.73 8.51 -15.24
C SER A 325 -21.75 8.10 -16.31
N THR A 326 -22.92 7.59 -15.92
CA THR A 326 -24.05 7.48 -16.86
C THR A 326 -24.30 8.89 -17.40
N PRO A 327 -24.34 9.09 -18.74
CA PRO A 327 -24.80 10.37 -19.26
C PRO A 327 -26.22 10.60 -18.77
N SER A 328 -26.42 11.71 -18.03
CA SER A 328 -27.73 12.20 -17.60
C SER A 328 -28.53 12.69 -18.79
#